data_f75d10af8a8085a8a42d5109caa07d04
#
_entry.id   f75d10af8a8085a8a42d5109caa07d04
#
_cell.length_a   1.000
_cell.length_b   1.000
_cell.length_c   1.000
_cell.angle_alpha   90.00
_cell.angle_beta   90.00
_cell.angle_gamma   90.00
#
_symmetry.space_group_name_H-M   'P 1'
#
loop_
_entity.id
_entity.type
_entity.pdbx_description
1 polymer ?
#
loop_
_entity_poly.entity_id
_entity_poly.type
_entity_poly.pdbx_seq_one_letter_code
_entity_poly.pdbx_strand_id
1 'polypeptide(L)'
;LEGVMGLYDGLGGIYEQGSSYHLAKVTQTPIILVVDAKGMGKSVLALIAGFLQYDTHHLIKGVLLNRMSKGYYDIIKPLIEKELSIKVVGYFPEQKDIGLSSRHLGLVMPDELSDIKKQLNETADRLKKTIDMDLFIDIAEAADEIGDSENVDVYNEKNIGNCDQNEFSQNKAINTVNIAVAMDEAFCFYYEDNLRMLEKCGAQLLYFSPLHDTKLPKDCDAMLLGGGYPELYAKELSKNVSMLNAIKKAFRAGMPTAAECGGFMYLHTYIHNICDDIDEQNKADEQNKADTQYNTDTQNDVSVSQLVGALDGGCHFKGKLVRFGYIEXXXXLSLRKSIAIFYRQMKK
;
A
#
# COMPACT_ATOMS: atom_id res chain seq x y z
N LEU A 1 -9.95 -0.41 9.52
CA LEU A 1 -9.54 -0.78 8.16
C LEU A 1 -9.92 0.31 7.16
N GLU A 2 -9.10 0.51 6.15
CA GLU A 2 -9.37 1.43 5.05
C GLU A 2 -9.28 0.66 3.73
N GLY A 3 -10.28 0.84 2.86
CA GLY A 3 -10.27 0.25 1.52
C GLY A 3 -9.53 1.16 0.54
N VAL A 4 -8.60 0.59 -0.21
CA VAL A 4 -7.79 1.33 -1.19
C VAL A 4 -8.57 1.53 -2.50
N MET A 5 -9.38 0.55 -2.87
CA MET A 5 -10.17 0.53 -4.11
C MET A 5 -11.63 0.89 -3.83
N GLY A 6 -12.43 0.94 -4.86
CA GLY A 6 -13.88 0.99 -4.67
C GLY A 6 -14.37 -0.18 -3.81
N LEU A 7 -15.43 0.05 -3.05
CA LEU A 7 -15.90 -0.90 -2.02
C LEU A 7 -16.06 -2.34 -2.56
N TYR A 8 -16.56 -2.49 -3.76
CA TYR A 8 -16.85 -3.79 -4.40
C TYR A 8 -15.76 -4.23 -5.40
N ASP A 9 -14.69 -3.42 -5.57
CA ASP A 9 -13.66 -3.68 -6.58
C ASP A 9 -12.61 -4.65 -6.03
N GLY A 10 -12.73 -5.92 -6.38
CA GLY A 10 -11.78 -6.96 -5.99
C GLY A 10 -11.01 -7.51 -7.20
N LEU A 11 -10.94 -8.81 -7.32
CA LEU A 11 -10.13 -9.48 -8.36
C LEU A 11 -10.48 -9.00 -9.77
N GLY A 12 -9.48 -8.48 -10.45
CA GLY A 12 -9.63 -7.97 -11.81
C GLY A 12 -10.49 -6.71 -11.92
N GLY A 13 -10.92 -6.13 -10.81
CA GLY A 13 -11.80 -4.96 -10.77
C GLY A 13 -13.27 -5.27 -11.08
N ILE A 14 -13.63 -6.55 -11.21
CA ILE A 14 -14.99 -6.98 -11.61
C ILE A 14 -15.59 -8.04 -10.68
N TYR A 15 -14.78 -8.65 -9.83
CA TYR A 15 -15.26 -9.65 -8.84
C TYR A 15 -15.23 -9.05 -7.44
N GLU A 16 -16.14 -9.48 -6.58
CA GLU A 16 -16.19 -9.07 -5.17
C GLU A 16 -15.01 -9.63 -4.37
N GLN A 17 -14.51 -10.81 -4.72
CA GLN A 17 -13.42 -11.49 -4.01
C GLN A 17 -12.17 -10.59 -3.94
N GLY A 18 -11.65 -10.42 -2.72
CA GLY A 18 -10.49 -9.56 -2.46
C GLY A 18 -10.83 -8.07 -2.33
N SER A 19 -12.11 -7.70 -2.45
CA SER A 19 -12.55 -6.31 -2.21
C SER A 19 -12.63 -5.99 -0.72
N SER A 20 -12.74 -4.71 -0.39
CA SER A 20 -13.02 -4.26 0.98
C SER A 20 -14.36 -4.81 1.50
N TYR A 21 -15.35 -4.92 0.63
CA TYR A 21 -16.64 -5.52 0.98
C TYR A 21 -16.50 -7.01 1.31
N HIS A 22 -15.70 -7.76 0.52
CA HIS A 22 -15.44 -9.17 0.79
C HIS A 22 -14.79 -9.36 2.17
N LEU A 23 -13.81 -8.54 2.51
CA LEU A 23 -13.18 -8.57 3.83
C LEU A 23 -14.21 -8.29 4.93
N ALA A 24 -14.99 -7.21 4.80
CA ALA A 24 -16.03 -6.86 5.76
C ALA A 24 -17.06 -8.00 5.93
N LYS A 25 -17.41 -8.67 4.85
CA LYS A 25 -18.34 -9.81 4.84
C LYS A 25 -17.78 -11.02 5.58
N VAL A 26 -16.49 -11.35 5.39
CA VAL A 26 -15.83 -12.47 6.09
C VAL A 26 -15.70 -12.17 7.59
N THR A 27 -15.38 -10.94 7.96
CA THR A 27 -15.18 -10.53 9.35
C THR A 27 -16.46 -10.00 10.03
N GLN A 28 -17.58 -9.92 9.28
CA GLN A 28 -18.84 -9.31 9.74
C GLN A 28 -18.65 -7.88 10.29
N THR A 29 -17.72 -7.15 9.71
CA THR A 29 -17.36 -5.79 10.14
C THR A 29 -18.33 -4.77 9.56
N PRO A 30 -18.92 -3.87 10.37
CA PRO A 30 -19.77 -2.80 9.86
C PRO A 30 -18.98 -1.80 9.01
N ILE A 31 -19.62 -1.28 7.98
CA ILE A 31 -19.00 -0.36 7.00
C ILE A 31 -19.57 1.04 7.17
N ILE A 32 -18.68 2.04 7.24
CA ILE A 32 -19.04 3.44 7.04
C ILE A 32 -18.61 3.81 5.61
N LEU A 33 -19.59 4.05 4.76
CA LEU A 33 -19.35 4.36 3.35
C LEU A 33 -18.98 5.85 3.20
N VAL A 34 -17.77 6.13 2.76
CA VAL A 34 -17.31 7.50 2.47
C VAL A 34 -17.68 7.83 1.01
N VAL A 35 -18.56 8.80 0.83
CA VAL A 35 -19.09 9.17 -0.49
C VAL A 35 -18.56 10.54 -0.90
N ASP A 36 -17.92 10.62 -2.05
CA ASP A 36 -17.54 11.90 -2.62
C ASP A 36 -18.79 12.65 -3.09
N ALA A 37 -19.12 13.70 -2.37
CA ALA A 37 -20.34 14.48 -2.59
C ALA A 37 -20.07 15.85 -3.23
N LYS A 38 -18.87 16.06 -3.79
CA LYS A 38 -18.49 17.35 -4.40
C LYS A 38 -19.47 17.72 -5.54
N GLY A 39 -20.11 18.87 -5.41
CA GLY A 39 -21.04 19.39 -6.42
C GLY A 39 -22.34 18.62 -6.54
N MET A 40 -22.60 17.67 -5.63
CA MET A 40 -23.82 16.86 -5.68
C MET A 40 -24.94 17.47 -4.81
N GLY A 41 -26.13 17.52 -5.36
CA GLY A 41 -27.38 17.72 -4.62
C GLY A 41 -28.07 16.39 -4.34
N LYS A 42 -29.36 16.28 -4.67
CA LYS A 42 -30.16 15.06 -4.43
C LYS A 42 -29.59 13.80 -5.13
N SER A 43 -28.79 13.96 -6.17
CA SER A 43 -28.17 12.81 -6.87
C SER A 43 -27.27 11.96 -5.95
N VAL A 44 -26.76 12.51 -4.85
CA VAL A 44 -25.99 11.72 -3.88
C VAL A 44 -26.82 10.58 -3.28
N LEU A 45 -28.14 10.78 -3.14
CA LEU A 45 -29.05 9.71 -2.67
C LEU A 45 -29.08 8.53 -3.65
N ALA A 46 -29.11 8.81 -4.95
CA ALA A 46 -29.09 7.74 -5.97
C ALA A 46 -27.77 6.95 -5.93
N LEU A 47 -26.64 7.65 -5.72
CA LEU A 47 -25.34 6.99 -5.56
C LEU A 47 -25.33 6.08 -4.32
N ILE A 48 -25.75 6.61 -3.17
CA ILE A 48 -25.81 5.83 -1.91
C ILE A 48 -26.77 4.65 -2.07
N ALA A 49 -27.96 4.88 -2.65
CA ALA A 49 -28.94 3.82 -2.89
C ALA A 49 -28.37 2.67 -3.73
N GLY A 50 -27.52 2.99 -4.72
CA GLY A 50 -26.82 1.99 -5.51
C GLY A 50 -25.90 1.12 -4.66
N PHE A 51 -25.10 1.71 -3.78
CA PHE A 51 -24.26 0.96 -2.87
C PHE A 51 -25.08 0.08 -1.91
N LEU A 52 -26.17 0.63 -1.36
CA LEU A 52 -27.04 -0.13 -0.44
C LEU A 52 -27.75 -1.28 -1.16
N GLN A 53 -28.07 -1.14 -2.44
CA GLN A 53 -28.69 -2.20 -3.25
C GLN A 53 -27.73 -3.37 -3.48
N TYR A 54 -26.42 -3.11 -3.59
CA TYR A 54 -25.40 -4.14 -3.72
C TYR A 54 -25.02 -4.75 -2.37
N ASP A 55 -25.34 -4.12 -1.25
CA ASP A 55 -25.03 -4.58 0.11
C ASP A 55 -26.04 -5.64 0.57
N THR A 56 -25.92 -6.84 0.02
CA THR A 56 -26.83 -7.95 0.32
C THR A 56 -26.71 -8.49 1.77
N HIS A 57 -25.63 -8.15 2.46
CA HIS A 57 -25.41 -8.54 3.86
C HIS A 57 -25.72 -7.42 4.85
N HIS A 58 -26.15 -6.26 4.35
CA HIS A 58 -26.50 -5.09 5.17
C HIS A 58 -25.37 -4.66 6.11
N LEU A 59 -24.13 -4.67 5.59
CA LEU A 59 -22.95 -4.29 6.35
C LEU A 59 -22.72 -2.78 6.39
N ILE A 60 -23.28 -2.03 5.41
CA ILE A 60 -23.18 -0.57 5.41
C ILE A 60 -24.13 -0.03 6.49
N LYS A 61 -23.55 0.51 7.57
CA LYS A 61 -24.29 1.01 8.74
C LYS A 61 -24.32 2.54 8.82
N GLY A 62 -23.45 3.20 8.07
CA GLY A 62 -23.38 4.65 8.07
C GLY A 62 -22.77 5.22 6.79
N VAL A 63 -23.01 6.50 6.58
CA VAL A 63 -22.49 7.23 5.42
C VAL A 63 -21.78 8.49 5.91
N LEU A 64 -20.59 8.77 5.36
CA LEU A 64 -19.86 10.02 5.54
C LEU A 64 -19.82 10.77 4.21
N LEU A 65 -20.26 12.04 4.19
CA LEU A 65 -20.31 12.85 2.97
C LEU A 65 -19.04 13.66 2.82
N ASN A 66 -18.12 13.21 1.99
CA ASN A 66 -16.84 13.89 1.74
C ASN A 66 -17.02 15.04 0.72
N ARG A 67 -16.29 16.12 0.91
CA ARG A 67 -16.29 17.34 0.09
C ARG A 67 -17.69 18.02 0.02
N MET A 68 -18.45 17.92 1.12
CA MET A 68 -19.79 18.50 1.25
C MET A 68 -19.73 19.77 2.11
N SER A 69 -20.39 20.84 1.69
CA SER A 69 -20.51 22.05 2.51
C SER A 69 -21.56 21.86 3.62
N LYS A 70 -21.38 22.59 4.73
CA LYS A 70 -22.31 22.53 5.86
C LYS A 70 -23.77 22.83 5.45
N GLY A 71 -23.97 23.90 4.68
CA GLY A 71 -25.33 24.29 4.27
C GLY A 71 -26.04 23.21 3.46
N TYR A 72 -25.33 22.52 2.58
CA TYR A 72 -25.90 21.39 1.84
C TYR A 72 -26.08 20.16 2.72
N TYR A 73 -25.16 19.89 3.62
CA TYR A 73 -25.27 18.78 4.58
C TYR A 73 -26.55 18.88 5.41
N ASP A 74 -26.85 20.07 5.93
CA ASP A 74 -28.03 20.30 6.77
C ASP A 74 -29.35 19.99 6.03
N ILE A 75 -29.34 20.12 4.69
CA ILE A 75 -30.49 19.82 3.84
C ILE A 75 -30.53 18.33 3.44
N ILE A 76 -29.39 17.78 3.08
CA ILE A 76 -29.30 16.44 2.47
C ILE A 76 -29.37 15.33 3.53
N LYS A 77 -28.76 15.53 4.72
CA LYS A 77 -28.77 14.52 5.78
C LYS A 77 -30.19 14.00 6.10
N PRO A 78 -31.17 14.87 6.41
CA PRO A 78 -32.52 14.37 6.72
C PRO A 78 -33.17 13.59 5.55
N LEU A 79 -32.85 13.97 4.31
CA LEU A 79 -33.40 13.26 3.13
C LEU A 79 -32.79 11.86 3.01
N ILE A 80 -31.45 11.73 3.20
CA ILE A 80 -30.78 10.43 3.17
C ILE A 80 -31.37 9.52 4.26
N GLU A 81 -31.44 10.01 5.48
CA GLU A 81 -31.94 9.22 6.61
C GLU A 81 -33.39 8.80 6.44
N LYS A 82 -34.21 9.68 5.87
CA LYS A 82 -35.65 9.41 5.63
C LYS A 82 -35.90 8.48 4.43
N GLU A 83 -35.24 8.76 3.29
CA GLU A 83 -35.53 8.04 2.04
C GLU A 83 -34.78 6.72 1.93
N LEU A 84 -33.58 6.62 2.54
CA LEU A 84 -32.71 5.45 2.41
C LEU A 84 -32.58 4.63 3.71
N SER A 85 -33.12 5.13 4.83
CA SER A 85 -33.07 4.46 6.14
C SER A 85 -31.65 4.11 6.59
N ILE A 86 -30.66 4.96 6.25
CA ILE A 86 -29.27 4.81 6.62
C ILE A 86 -28.79 6.03 7.43
N LYS A 87 -27.99 5.82 8.44
CA LYS A 87 -27.45 6.91 9.28
C LYS A 87 -26.40 7.72 8.54
N VAL A 88 -26.41 9.03 8.68
CA VAL A 88 -25.35 9.90 8.17
C VAL A 88 -24.46 10.31 9.35
N VAL A 89 -23.26 9.73 9.39
CA VAL A 89 -22.27 9.88 10.46
C VAL A 89 -21.71 11.30 10.50
N GLY A 90 -21.68 11.97 9.34
CA GLY A 90 -21.16 13.32 9.27
C GLY A 90 -20.79 13.75 7.86
N TYR A 91 -20.06 14.82 7.79
CA TYR A 91 -19.52 15.31 6.52
C TYR A 91 -18.10 15.83 6.71
N PHE A 92 -17.35 15.92 5.63
CA PHE A 92 -16.05 16.59 5.61
C PHE A 92 -16.07 17.64 4.49
N PRO A 93 -15.83 18.90 4.81
CA PRO A 93 -15.84 19.94 3.78
C PRO A 93 -14.59 19.87 2.90
N GLU A 94 -14.71 20.35 1.66
CA GLU A 94 -13.56 20.45 0.77
C GLU A 94 -12.47 21.34 1.38
N GLN A 95 -11.25 20.86 1.38
CA GLN A 95 -10.08 21.57 1.92
C GLN A 95 -9.13 21.90 0.79
N LYS A 96 -8.82 23.17 0.63
CA LYS A 96 -7.83 23.63 -0.35
C LYS A 96 -6.40 23.60 0.21
N ASP A 97 -6.30 23.68 1.55
CA ASP A 97 -5.02 23.84 2.24
C ASP A 97 -4.47 22.50 2.77
N ILE A 98 -5.24 21.44 2.67
CA ILE A 98 -4.84 20.10 3.09
C ILE A 98 -4.86 19.22 1.83
N GLY A 99 -3.74 19.20 1.14
CA GLY A 99 -3.57 18.36 -0.02
C GLY A 99 -2.39 17.42 0.18
N LEU A 100 -2.65 16.15 0.41
CA LEU A 100 -1.61 15.13 0.33
C LEU A 100 -1.46 14.76 -1.14
N SER A 101 -0.31 15.12 -1.70
CA SER A 101 -0.02 14.80 -3.09
C SER A 101 -0.02 13.29 -3.30
N SER A 102 -0.60 12.86 -4.40
CA SER A 102 -0.64 11.45 -4.77
C SER A 102 0.54 11.11 -5.68
N ARG A 103 1.06 9.91 -5.52
CA ARG A 103 2.03 9.29 -6.42
C ARG A 103 1.42 8.04 -7.05
N HIS A 104 2.12 7.47 -8.02
CA HIS A 104 1.63 6.30 -8.76
C HIS A 104 1.41 5.04 -7.89
N LEU A 105 2.02 4.96 -6.71
CA LEU A 105 1.83 3.85 -5.75
C LEU A 105 1.15 4.30 -4.45
N GLY A 106 0.63 5.52 -4.39
CA GLY A 106 0.00 6.02 -3.17
C GLY A 106 0.27 7.49 -2.92
N LEU A 107 0.47 7.84 -1.66
CA LEU A 107 0.73 9.22 -1.25
C LEU A 107 2.23 9.50 -1.15
N VAL A 108 2.58 10.78 -1.14
CA VAL A 108 3.92 11.24 -0.79
C VAL A 108 4.24 10.79 0.65
N MET A 109 5.48 10.40 0.88
CA MET A 109 5.89 9.87 2.19
C MET A 109 5.79 10.95 3.28
N PRO A 110 5.36 10.57 4.49
CA PRO A 110 5.20 11.54 5.60
C PRO A 110 6.47 12.33 5.90
N ASP A 111 7.63 11.72 5.78
CA ASP A 111 8.92 12.36 6.08
C ASP A 111 9.30 13.44 5.06
N GLU A 112 8.67 13.44 3.89
CA GLU A 112 8.86 14.46 2.85
C GLU A 112 7.99 15.69 3.07
N LEU A 113 7.02 15.62 4.01
CA LEU A 113 6.06 16.69 4.28
C LEU A 113 6.43 17.41 5.58
N SER A 114 7.02 18.60 5.46
CA SER A 114 7.49 19.38 6.61
C SER A 114 6.40 19.67 7.66
N ASP A 115 5.16 19.78 7.24
CA ASP A 115 4.05 20.21 8.09
C ASP A 115 2.99 19.13 8.32
N ILE A 116 3.32 17.86 8.07
CA ILE A 116 2.34 16.75 8.13
C ILE A 116 1.62 16.68 9.48
N LYS A 117 2.34 16.82 10.58
CA LYS A 117 1.73 16.78 11.92
C LYS A 117 0.73 17.92 12.14
N LYS A 118 1.04 19.10 11.64
CA LYS A 118 0.13 20.26 11.71
C LYS A 118 -1.13 19.98 10.87
N GLN A 119 -0.97 19.53 9.64
CA GLN A 119 -2.09 19.20 8.75
C GLN A 119 -2.99 18.11 9.36
N LEU A 120 -2.40 17.07 9.96
CA LEU A 120 -3.15 16.01 10.65
C LEU A 120 -3.95 16.55 11.83
N ASN A 121 -3.35 17.41 12.66
CA ASN A 121 -4.03 18.02 13.80
C ASN A 121 -5.19 18.92 13.36
N GLU A 122 -4.98 19.74 12.33
CA GLU A 122 -6.03 20.59 11.77
C GLU A 122 -7.18 19.76 11.18
N THR A 123 -6.84 18.66 10.49
CA THR A 123 -7.83 17.71 9.96
C THR A 123 -8.63 17.06 11.09
N ALA A 124 -7.96 16.60 12.13
CA ALA A 124 -8.59 15.99 13.30
C ALA A 124 -9.54 16.97 14.01
N ASP A 125 -9.13 18.22 14.17
CA ASP A 125 -9.98 19.25 14.80
C ASP A 125 -11.22 19.59 13.95
N ARG A 126 -11.11 19.45 12.63
CA ARG A 126 -12.27 19.63 11.72
C ARG A 126 -13.21 18.42 11.82
N LEU A 127 -12.64 17.20 11.79
CA LEU A 127 -13.42 15.97 11.92
C LEU A 127 -14.24 15.95 13.22
N LYS A 128 -13.65 16.35 14.35
CA LYS A 128 -14.35 16.47 15.65
C LYS A 128 -15.58 17.38 15.58
N LYS A 129 -15.59 18.36 14.68
CA LYS A 129 -16.70 19.33 14.54
C LYS A 129 -17.77 18.88 13.54
N THR A 130 -17.43 17.94 12.66
CA THR A 130 -18.29 17.60 11.52
C THR A 130 -18.74 16.15 11.51
N ILE A 131 -18.13 15.30 12.34
CA ILE A 131 -18.51 13.90 12.50
C ILE A 131 -19.20 13.72 13.86
N ASP A 132 -20.28 12.97 13.88
CA ASP A 132 -20.92 12.46 15.07
C ASP A 132 -20.07 11.29 15.59
N MET A 133 -19.16 11.62 16.50
CA MET A 133 -18.19 10.64 17.03
C MET A 133 -18.86 9.54 17.86
N ASP A 134 -19.93 9.88 18.56
CA ASP A 134 -20.68 8.89 19.35
C ASP A 134 -21.32 7.85 18.42
N LEU A 135 -22.01 8.31 17.38
CA LEU A 135 -22.58 7.43 16.36
C LEU A 135 -21.49 6.60 15.64
N PHE A 136 -20.34 7.23 15.36
CA PHE A 136 -19.21 6.51 14.71
C PHE A 136 -18.73 5.35 15.58
N ILE A 137 -18.55 5.61 16.89
CA ILE A 137 -18.12 4.61 17.88
C ILE A 137 -19.19 3.54 18.07
N ASP A 138 -20.48 3.94 18.19
CA ASP A 138 -21.58 2.99 18.31
C ASP A 138 -21.62 1.98 17.13
N ILE A 139 -21.37 2.47 15.91
CA ILE A 139 -21.30 1.61 14.72
C ILE A 139 -20.10 0.65 14.84
N ALA A 140 -18.95 1.14 15.29
CA ALA A 140 -17.75 0.32 15.42
C ALA A 140 -17.90 -0.74 16.52
N GLU A 141 -18.49 -0.38 17.66
CA GLU A 141 -18.72 -1.28 18.79
C GLU A 141 -19.81 -2.34 18.51
N ALA A 142 -20.65 -2.08 17.51
CA ALA A 142 -21.66 -3.06 17.05
C ALA A 142 -21.05 -4.18 16.19
N ALA A 143 -19.75 -4.17 15.94
CA ALA A 143 -19.07 -5.24 15.23
C ALA A 143 -19.09 -6.53 16.08
N ASP A 144 -19.32 -7.65 15.44
CA ASP A 144 -19.19 -8.94 16.10
C ASP A 144 -17.73 -9.20 16.53
N GLU A 145 -17.54 -9.88 17.64
CA GLU A 145 -16.22 -10.34 18.03
C GLU A 145 -15.70 -11.32 16.97
N ILE A 146 -14.49 -11.07 16.49
CA ILE A 146 -13.82 -12.04 15.63
C ILE A 146 -13.40 -13.18 16.55
N GLY A 147 -14.16 -14.25 16.53
CA GLY A 147 -13.90 -15.42 17.38
C GLY A 147 -12.53 -16.01 17.06
N ASP A 148 -11.85 -16.47 18.11
CA ASP A 148 -10.70 -17.36 17.93
C ASP A 148 -11.24 -18.62 17.22
N SER A 149 -11.03 -18.67 15.92
CA SER A 149 -11.45 -19.85 15.18
C SER A 149 -10.51 -21.00 15.55
N GLU A 150 -10.99 -21.87 16.45
CA GLU A 150 -10.28 -23.12 16.77
C GLU A 150 -10.05 -24.01 15.54
N ASN A 151 -10.58 -23.61 14.38
CA ASN A 151 -10.61 -24.40 13.16
C ASN A 151 -10.35 -23.64 11.87
N VAL A 152 -9.57 -22.53 11.88
CA VAL A 152 -9.07 -22.04 10.62
C VAL A 152 -7.78 -22.80 10.30
N ASP A 153 -7.92 -23.90 9.57
CA ASP A 153 -6.82 -24.62 8.92
C ASP A 153 -6.10 -23.74 7.86
N VAL A 154 -6.20 -22.40 7.95
CA VAL A 154 -5.58 -21.50 6.96
C VAL A 154 -4.07 -21.41 7.19
N TYR A 155 -3.64 -21.61 8.42
CA TYR A 155 -2.23 -21.82 8.75
C TYR A 155 -2.10 -23.15 9.48
N ASN A 156 -2.25 -24.24 8.73
CA ASN A 156 -1.82 -25.53 9.21
C ASN A 156 -0.31 -25.39 9.48
N GLU A 157 0.07 -25.32 10.75
CA GLU A 157 1.46 -25.22 11.20
C GLU A 157 2.35 -26.28 10.54
N LYS A 158 1.72 -27.36 10.02
CA LYS A 158 2.39 -28.42 9.27
C LYS A 158 2.91 -27.99 7.89
N ASN A 159 2.44 -26.87 7.36
CA ASN A 159 2.86 -26.38 6.02
C ASN A 159 3.88 -25.23 6.08
N ILE A 160 4.00 -24.57 7.23
CA ILE A 160 5.17 -23.74 7.52
C ILE A 160 6.15 -24.75 8.15
N GLY A 161 7.08 -25.25 7.35
CA GLY A 161 7.95 -26.36 7.73
C GLY A 161 8.32 -26.37 9.22
N ASN A 162 7.73 -27.28 9.94
CA ASN A 162 7.96 -27.61 11.35
C ASN A 162 8.63 -26.53 12.23
N CYS A 163 8.01 -25.36 12.34
CA CYS A 163 8.27 -24.50 13.49
C CYS A 163 7.41 -25.01 14.65
N ASP A 164 7.76 -26.18 15.17
CA ASP A 164 7.16 -26.74 16.37
C ASP A 164 7.50 -25.80 17.54
N GLN A 165 6.51 -25.06 18.04
CA GLN A 165 6.70 -24.26 19.26
C GLN A 165 7.17 -25.10 20.44
N ASN A 166 6.91 -26.39 20.40
CA ASN A 166 7.37 -27.36 21.43
C ASN A 166 8.85 -27.73 21.26
N GLU A 167 9.45 -27.58 20.07
CA GLU A 167 10.89 -27.77 19.89
C GLU A 167 11.71 -26.55 20.32
N PHE A 168 11.09 -25.36 20.35
CA PHE A 168 11.77 -24.14 20.85
C PHE A 168 12.02 -24.17 22.36
N SER A 169 11.37 -25.09 23.10
CA SER A 169 11.47 -25.11 24.56
C SER A 169 12.53 -26.07 25.12
N GLN A 170 13.25 -26.82 24.30
CA GLN A 170 14.27 -27.73 24.78
C GLN A 170 15.63 -27.50 24.11
N ASN A 171 16.46 -26.70 24.77
CA ASN A 171 17.95 -26.74 24.78
C ASN A 171 18.68 -27.14 23.47
N LYS A 172 18.35 -26.50 22.34
CA LYS A 172 19.37 -26.26 21.32
C LYS A 172 19.60 -24.76 21.28
N ALA A 173 20.83 -24.33 21.32
CA ALA A 173 21.20 -22.96 21.03
C ALA A 173 20.58 -22.61 19.65
N ILE A 174 19.49 -21.89 19.67
CA ILE A 174 18.85 -21.39 18.44
C ILE A 174 19.87 -20.45 17.84
N ASN A 175 20.47 -20.84 16.73
CA ASN A 175 21.29 -19.92 15.97
C ASN A 175 20.36 -18.81 15.49
N THR A 176 20.48 -17.65 16.08
CA THR A 176 19.73 -16.47 15.68
C THR A 176 20.00 -16.20 14.19
N VAL A 177 18.95 -16.10 13.38
CA VAL A 177 19.09 -15.79 11.96
C VAL A 177 19.13 -14.27 11.81
N ASN A 178 20.22 -13.75 11.29
CA ASN A 178 20.41 -12.32 11.05
C ASN A 178 19.86 -11.94 9.67
N ILE A 179 18.83 -11.12 9.63
CA ILE A 179 18.20 -10.67 8.37
C ILE A 179 18.61 -9.21 8.13
N ALA A 180 19.35 -8.95 7.05
CA ALA A 180 19.65 -7.59 6.60
C ALA A 180 18.40 -6.99 5.96
N VAL A 181 17.88 -5.91 6.54
CA VAL A 181 16.64 -5.24 6.07
C VAL A 181 17.02 -3.89 5.47
N ALA A 182 16.74 -3.70 4.17
CA ALA A 182 16.95 -2.41 3.51
C ALA A 182 15.94 -1.39 4.04
N MET A 183 16.39 -0.32 4.64
CA MET A 183 15.51 0.68 5.26
C MET A 183 16.10 2.08 5.09
N ASP A 184 15.53 2.87 4.20
CA ASP A 184 15.86 4.28 3.99
C ASP A 184 14.75 4.94 3.15
N GLU A 185 14.99 6.13 2.65
CA GLU A 185 14.02 6.93 1.89
C GLU A 185 13.57 6.23 0.58
N ALA A 186 14.41 5.38 0.01
CA ALA A 186 14.10 4.61 -1.20
C ALA A 186 13.38 3.31 -0.89
N PHE A 187 13.51 2.76 0.32
CA PHE A 187 12.99 1.45 0.74
C PHE A 187 12.35 1.57 2.13
N CYS A 188 11.07 1.93 2.18
CA CYS A 188 10.40 2.26 3.43
C CYS A 188 9.02 1.60 3.58
N PHE A 189 8.59 0.75 2.63
CA PHE A 189 7.28 0.11 2.69
C PHE A 189 7.36 -1.22 3.43
N TYR A 190 7.24 -1.15 4.75
CA TYR A 190 7.19 -2.32 5.62
C TYR A 190 6.01 -2.22 6.56
N TYR A 191 5.33 -3.33 6.75
CA TYR A 191 4.38 -3.47 7.84
C TYR A 191 5.16 -3.82 9.11
N GLU A 192 5.03 -2.99 10.11
CA GLU A 192 5.69 -3.16 11.42
C GLU A 192 5.38 -4.54 12.01
N ASP A 193 4.14 -5.01 11.85
CA ASP A 193 3.72 -6.32 12.37
C ASP A 193 4.48 -7.47 11.68
N ASN A 194 4.81 -7.34 10.39
CA ASN A 194 5.61 -8.33 9.68
C ASN A 194 7.04 -8.37 10.23
N LEU A 195 7.63 -7.20 10.49
CA LEU A 195 8.96 -7.11 11.08
C LEU A 195 8.98 -7.74 12.48
N ARG A 196 8.01 -7.39 13.33
CA ARG A 196 7.84 -7.98 14.67
C ARG A 196 7.61 -9.50 14.61
N MET A 197 6.89 -9.98 13.59
CA MET A 197 6.67 -11.42 13.44
C MET A 197 8.00 -12.14 13.13
N LEU A 198 8.84 -11.59 12.28
CA LEU A 198 10.16 -12.14 12.03
C LEU A 198 10.99 -12.23 13.32
N GLU A 199 10.96 -11.18 14.15
CA GLU A 199 11.64 -11.17 15.45
C GLU A 199 11.06 -12.21 16.40
N LYS A 200 9.72 -12.35 16.46
CA LYS A 200 9.07 -13.41 17.26
C LYS A 200 9.46 -14.81 16.78
N CYS A 201 9.75 -14.97 15.49
CA CYS A 201 10.24 -16.24 14.95
C CYS A 201 11.74 -16.46 15.20
N GLY A 202 12.40 -15.58 15.94
CA GLY A 202 13.80 -15.73 16.33
C GLY A 202 14.82 -15.02 15.41
N ALA A 203 14.34 -14.17 14.47
CA ALA A 203 15.25 -13.40 13.65
C ALA A 203 15.78 -12.17 14.39
N GLN A 204 17.02 -11.79 14.09
CA GLN A 204 17.57 -10.48 14.44
C GLN A 204 17.56 -9.63 13.17
N LEU A 205 16.90 -8.48 13.22
CA LEU A 205 16.82 -7.56 12.09
C LEU A 205 17.99 -6.56 12.13
N LEU A 206 18.79 -6.57 11.08
CA LEU A 206 19.95 -5.70 10.91
C LEU A 206 19.67 -4.70 9.80
N TYR A 207 19.27 -3.48 10.17
CA TYR A 207 18.90 -2.46 9.21
C TYR A 207 20.12 -1.89 8.49
N PHE A 208 19.97 -1.60 7.20
CA PHE A 208 20.99 -0.94 6.39
C PHE A 208 20.33 -0.04 5.36
N SER A 209 21.08 0.97 4.93
CA SER A 209 20.60 1.93 3.93
C SER A 209 21.29 1.66 2.59
N PRO A 210 20.55 1.23 1.56
CA PRO A 210 21.09 1.20 0.20
C PRO A 210 21.61 2.55 -0.32
N LEU A 211 21.05 3.66 0.16
CA LEU A 211 21.47 5.01 -0.22
C LEU A 211 22.76 5.45 0.49
N HIS A 212 22.85 5.19 1.81
CA HIS A 212 23.83 5.86 2.66
C HIS A 212 24.96 4.93 3.15
N ASP A 213 24.71 3.64 3.26
CA ASP A 213 25.72 2.68 3.71
C ASP A 213 26.55 2.16 2.53
N THR A 214 27.80 1.78 2.79
CA THR A 214 28.70 1.26 1.77
C THR A 214 28.86 -0.25 1.80
N LYS A 215 28.26 -0.92 2.80
CA LYS A 215 28.41 -2.36 3.02
C LYS A 215 27.13 -2.93 3.63
N LEU A 216 26.89 -4.20 3.38
CA LEU A 216 25.87 -4.95 4.10
C LEU A 216 26.28 -5.13 5.58
N PRO A 217 25.32 -5.28 6.49
CA PRO A 217 25.63 -5.65 7.88
C PRO A 217 26.49 -6.92 7.93
N LYS A 218 27.35 -6.99 8.94
CA LYS A 218 28.18 -8.18 9.14
C LYS A 218 27.33 -9.34 9.62
N ASP A 219 27.74 -10.52 9.23
CA ASP A 219 27.16 -11.79 9.70
C ASP A 219 25.64 -11.91 9.42
N CYS A 220 25.17 -11.31 8.32
CA CYS A 220 23.79 -11.48 7.88
C CYS A 220 23.64 -12.79 7.09
N ASP A 221 22.59 -13.54 7.41
CA ASP A 221 22.27 -14.84 6.85
C ASP A 221 21.25 -14.73 5.70
N ALA A 222 20.47 -13.65 5.69
CA ALA A 222 19.41 -13.41 4.69
C ALA A 222 19.27 -11.90 4.45
N MET A 223 18.56 -11.55 3.38
CA MET A 223 18.32 -10.16 3.01
C MET A 223 16.85 -9.94 2.66
N LEU A 224 16.29 -8.84 3.17
CA LEU A 224 14.91 -8.38 2.89
C LEU A 224 14.99 -6.99 2.24
N LEU A 225 14.55 -6.91 0.98
CA LEU A 225 14.47 -5.67 0.20
C LEU A 225 12.99 -5.35 -0.02
N GLY A 226 12.45 -4.46 0.78
CA GLY A 226 11.04 -4.09 0.74
C GLY A 226 10.69 -3.13 -0.38
N GLY A 227 9.45 -2.69 -0.38
CA GLY A 227 8.95 -1.71 -1.33
C GLY A 227 9.39 -0.29 -0.99
N GLY A 228 9.08 0.61 -1.89
CA GLY A 228 9.40 2.03 -1.80
C GLY A 228 9.44 2.66 -3.19
N TYR A 229 10.20 3.72 -3.30
CA TYR A 229 10.32 4.47 -4.55
C TYR A 229 11.78 4.57 -5.03
N PRO A 230 12.45 3.45 -5.35
CA PRO A 230 13.85 3.50 -5.81
C PRO A 230 14.04 4.30 -7.11
N GLU A 231 12.99 4.45 -7.91
CA GLU A 231 13.03 5.25 -9.14
C GLU A 231 13.25 6.73 -8.87
N LEU A 232 12.82 7.24 -7.72
CA LEU A 232 13.04 8.64 -7.33
C LEU A 232 14.50 8.88 -6.90
N TYR A 233 15.16 7.84 -6.43
CA TYR A 233 16.53 7.87 -5.92
C TYR A 233 17.50 7.11 -6.83
N ALA A 234 17.10 6.85 -8.09
CA ALA A 234 17.85 6.00 -9.00
C ALA A 234 19.29 6.51 -9.27
N LYS A 235 19.42 7.84 -9.41
CA LYS A 235 20.74 8.49 -9.62
C LYS A 235 21.64 8.30 -8.40
N GLU A 236 21.11 8.43 -7.20
CA GLU A 236 21.84 8.30 -5.93
C GLU A 236 22.21 6.83 -5.69
N LEU A 237 21.25 5.93 -5.86
CA LEU A 237 21.47 4.47 -5.74
C LEU A 237 22.57 4.00 -6.70
N SER A 238 22.56 4.50 -7.94
CA SER A 238 23.55 4.12 -8.96
C SER A 238 24.99 4.58 -8.60
N LYS A 239 25.12 5.67 -7.85
CA LYS A 239 26.44 6.16 -7.39
C LYS A 239 27.01 5.30 -6.28
N ASN A 240 26.19 4.58 -5.53
CA ASN A 240 26.64 3.73 -4.44
C ASN A 240 27.13 2.36 -4.95
N VAL A 241 28.12 2.38 -5.82
CA VAL A 241 28.70 1.19 -6.47
C VAL A 241 29.13 0.15 -5.44
N SER A 242 29.59 0.59 -4.28
CA SER A 242 30.04 -0.30 -3.21
C SER A 242 28.89 -1.18 -2.70
N MET A 243 27.75 -0.58 -2.41
CA MET A 243 26.55 -1.28 -1.95
C MET A 243 25.95 -2.17 -3.07
N LEU A 244 25.87 -1.66 -4.31
CA LEU A 244 25.41 -2.44 -5.46
C LEU A 244 26.20 -3.75 -5.59
N ASN A 245 27.54 -3.65 -5.51
CA ASN A 245 28.42 -4.82 -5.60
C ASN A 245 28.28 -5.75 -4.40
N ALA A 246 28.09 -5.20 -3.19
CA ALA A 246 27.91 -6.02 -1.98
C ALA A 246 26.65 -6.87 -2.08
N ILE A 247 25.53 -6.26 -2.46
CA ILE A 247 24.23 -6.95 -2.65
C ILE A 247 24.34 -8.00 -3.77
N LYS A 248 24.89 -7.60 -4.93
CA LYS A 248 25.09 -8.50 -6.07
C LYS A 248 25.90 -9.74 -5.70
N LYS A 249 27.00 -9.52 -4.98
CA LYS A 249 27.89 -10.61 -4.51
C LYS A 249 27.16 -11.54 -3.55
N ALA A 250 26.47 -10.99 -2.55
CA ALA A 250 25.71 -11.77 -1.57
C ALA A 250 24.61 -12.60 -2.25
N PHE A 251 23.82 -11.98 -3.12
CA PHE A 251 22.76 -12.64 -3.88
C PHE A 251 23.32 -13.79 -4.73
N ARG A 252 24.40 -13.54 -5.49
CA ARG A 252 25.01 -14.56 -6.35
C ARG A 252 25.69 -15.68 -5.57
N ALA A 253 26.14 -15.39 -4.35
CA ALA A 253 26.68 -16.41 -3.44
C ALA A 253 25.56 -17.31 -2.85
N GLY A 254 24.29 -17.01 -3.14
CA GLY A 254 23.17 -17.81 -2.70
C GLY A 254 22.55 -17.36 -1.37
N MET A 255 22.80 -16.12 -0.94
CA MET A 255 22.15 -15.57 0.25
C MET A 255 20.63 -15.56 0.05
N PRO A 256 19.84 -16.19 0.93
CA PRO A 256 18.39 -16.11 0.87
C PRO A 256 17.94 -14.65 0.82
N THR A 257 17.15 -14.29 -0.18
CA THR A 257 16.73 -12.91 -0.41
C THR A 257 15.24 -12.85 -0.75
N ALA A 258 14.50 -12.09 0.03
CA ALA A 258 13.13 -11.70 -0.30
C ALA A 258 13.16 -10.27 -0.84
N ALA A 259 12.55 -10.06 -1.99
CA ALA A 259 12.51 -8.73 -2.63
C ALA A 259 11.10 -8.46 -3.16
N GLU A 260 10.56 -7.32 -2.82
CA GLU A 260 9.19 -6.93 -3.17
C GLU A 260 9.17 -5.54 -3.81
N CYS A 261 8.34 -5.37 -4.86
CA CYS A 261 8.06 -4.06 -5.46
C CYS A 261 9.37 -3.30 -5.80
N GLY A 262 9.64 -2.17 -5.11
CA GLY A 262 10.87 -1.38 -5.27
C GLY A 262 12.15 -2.18 -5.04
N GLY A 263 12.16 -3.04 -4.03
CA GLY A 263 13.31 -3.92 -3.76
C GLY A 263 13.57 -4.90 -4.89
N PHE A 264 12.50 -5.40 -5.52
CA PHE A 264 12.63 -6.26 -6.70
C PHE A 264 13.18 -5.48 -7.90
N MET A 265 12.70 -4.24 -8.09
CA MET A 265 13.23 -3.35 -9.14
C MET A 265 14.74 -3.11 -8.96
N TYR A 266 15.16 -2.89 -7.71
CA TYR A 266 16.55 -2.60 -7.36
C TYR A 266 17.52 -3.75 -7.71
N LEU A 267 17.06 -5.00 -7.66
CA LEU A 267 17.87 -6.17 -8.04
C LEU A 267 18.16 -6.25 -9.54
N HIS A 268 17.43 -5.54 -10.39
CA HIS A 268 17.64 -5.54 -11.85
C HIS A 268 18.90 -4.79 -12.26
N THR A 269 19.23 -4.85 -13.55
CA THR A 269 20.46 -4.26 -14.08
C THR A 269 20.38 -2.73 -14.13
N TYR A 270 19.21 -2.19 -14.49
CA TYR A 270 19.03 -0.74 -14.66
C TYR A 270 17.59 -0.29 -14.49
N ILE A 271 17.43 0.99 -14.27
CA ILE A 271 16.14 1.65 -14.27
C ILE A 271 16.21 2.91 -15.15
N HIS A 272 15.15 3.15 -15.91
CA HIS A 272 15.00 4.43 -16.62
C HIS A 272 14.61 5.50 -15.62
N ASN A 273 15.37 6.57 -15.58
CA ASN A 273 15.10 7.69 -14.68
C ASN A 273 13.77 8.35 -15.07
N ILE A 274 13.00 8.71 -14.07
CA ILE A 274 11.82 9.55 -14.28
C ILE A 274 12.36 10.93 -14.64
N CYS A 275 11.94 11.47 -15.79
CA CYS A 275 12.32 12.84 -16.15
C CYS A 275 11.65 13.82 -15.19
N ASP A 276 12.40 14.82 -14.76
CA ASP A 276 11.95 15.85 -13.81
C ASP A 276 10.72 16.63 -14.33
N ASP A 277 10.42 16.51 -15.63
CA ASP A 277 9.27 17.14 -16.29
C ASP A 277 7.89 16.63 -15.81
N ILE A 278 7.84 15.47 -15.15
CA ILE A 278 6.57 14.92 -14.65
C ILE A 278 6.01 15.74 -13.47
N ASP A 279 6.88 16.31 -12.65
CA ASP A 279 6.46 17.15 -11.53
C ASP A 279 5.88 18.49 -12.00
N GLU A 280 6.32 19.01 -13.13
CA GLU A 280 5.72 20.22 -13.73
C GLU A 280 4.41 19.92 -14.47
N GLN A 281 4.30 18.74 -15.10
CA GLN A 281 3.06 18.33 -15.77
C GLN A 281 1.94 18.04 -14.78
N ASN A 282 2.22 17.40 -13.64
CA ASN A 282 1.22 17.17 -12.61
C ASN A 282 0.65 18.47 -12.03
N LYS A 283 1.43 19.55 -12.00
CA LYS A 283 0.97 20.88 -11.59
C LYS A 283 0.12 21.55 -12.66
N ALA A 284 0.35 21.24 -13.94
CA ALA A 284 -0.42 21.79 -15.06
C ALA A 284 -1.74 21.05 -15.29
N ASP A 285 -1.77 19.75 -15.03
CA ASP A 285 -2.96 18.91 -15.25
C ASP A 285 -4.09 19.14 -14.22
N GLU A 286 -3.78 19.75 -13.08
CA GLU A 286 -4.82 20.20 -12.14
C GLU A 286 -5.64 21.37 -12.72
N GLN A 287 -5.12 22.06 -13.72
CA GLN A 287 -5.79 23.22 -14.32
C GLN A 287 -6.50 22.93 -15.65
N ASN A 288 -6.16 21.86 -16.36
CA ASN A 288 -6.73 21.58 -17.68
C ASN A 288 -7.08 20.08 -17.86
N LYS A 289 -8.27 19.68 -17.46
CA LYS A 289 -8.85 18.40 -17.84
C LYS A 289 -9.52 18.50 -19.22
N ALA A 290 -8.72 18.46 -20.27
CA ALA A 290 -9.24 18.22 -21.63
C ALA A 290 -8.13 17.62 -22.51
N ASP A 291 -8.38 16.41 -22.94
CA ASP A 291 -7.76 15.70 -24.07
C ASP A 291 -6.35 16.12 -24.50
N THR A 292 -5.34 15.51 -23.90
CA THR A 292 -4.01 15.56 -24.48
C THR A 292 -3.60 14.14 -24.87
N GLN A 293 -3.60 13.89 -26.15
CA GLN A 293 -3.02 12.70 -26.75
C GLN A 293 -1.50 12.74 -26.58
N TYR A 294 -0.96 11.79 -25.81
CA TYR A 294 0.49 11.65 -25.66
C TYR A 294 1.12 11.31 -27.03
N ASN A 295 1.88 12.23 -27.58
CA ASN A 295 2.75 11.97 -28.71
C ASN A 295 3.99 11.21 -28.23
N THR A 296 4.11 9.96 -28.63
CA THR A 296 5.19 9.03 -28.26
C THR A 296 6.49 9.24 -29.04
N ASP A 297 6.60 10.31 -29.85
CA ASP A 297 7.71 10.46 -30.81
C ASP A 297 8.77 11.51 -30.43
N THR A 298 8.84 11.92 -29.14
CA THR A 298 10.02 12.67 -28.72
C THR A 298 11.08 11.69 -28.19
N GLN A 299 12.12 11.47 -28.98
CA GLN A 299 13.37 10.86 -28.53
C GLN A 299 14.04 11.80 -27.52
N ASN A 300 13.49 11.86 -26.33
CA ASN A 300 14.20 12.46 -25.21
C ASN A 300 15.23 11.44 -24.73
N ASP A 301 16.44 11.91 -24.51
CA ASP A 301 17.55 11.14 -23.95
C ASP A 301 17.16 10.63 -22.55
N VAL A 302 16.49 9.49 -22.52
CA VAL A 302 16.06 8.86 -21.27
C VAL A 302 17.32 8.38 -20.55
N SER A 303 17.75 9.12 -19.55
CA SER A 303 18.91 8.72 -18.76
C SER A 303 18.61 7.42 -18.00
N VAL A 304 19.61 6.56 -17.95
CA VAL A 304 19.51 5.22 -17.36
C VAL A 304 20.42 5.15 -16.15
N SER A 305 19.89 4.76 -15.01
CA SER A 305 20.67 4.51 -13.79
C SER A 305 20.94 3.01 -13.61
N GLN A 306 22.19 2.67 -13.42
CA GLN A 306 22.60 1.28 -13.14
C GLN A 306 22.20 0.90 -11.72
N LEU A 307 21.68 -0.31 -11.55
CA LEU A 307 21.26 -0.85 -10.26
C LEU A 307 22.10 -2.11 -9.93
N VAL A 308 21.60 -2.97 -9.04
CA VAL A 308 22.36 -4.12 -8.52
C VAL A 308 22.85 -5.08 -9.62
N GLY A 309 22.01 -5.34 -10.63
CA GLY A 309 22.37 -6.26 -11.72
C GLY A 309 22.52 -7.71 -11.26
N ALA A 310 21.80 -8.09 -10.21
CA ALA A 310 21.70 -9.48 -9.79
C ALA A 310 20.73 -10.27 -10.69
N LEU A 311 19.72 -9.57 -11.17
CA LEU A 311 18.73 -10.06 -12.15
C LEU A 311 18.93 -9.34 -13.49
N ASP A 312 18.84 -10.08 -14.59
CA ASP A 312 18.96 -9.50 -15.93
C ASP A 312 17.68 -8.74 -16.30
N GLY A 313 17.85 -7.63 -17.00
CA GLY A 313 16.76 -6.79 -17.48
C GLY A 313 16.71 -5.44 -16.80
N GLY A 314 15.73 -4.65 -17.14
CA GLY A 314 15.58 -3.30 -16.61
C GLY A 314 14.14 -2.92 -16.34
N CYS A 315 13.98 -1.84 -15.60
CA CYS A 315 12.69 -1.29 -15.21
C CYS A 315 12.40 -0.01 -15.98
N HIS A 316 11.16 0.12 -16.45
CA HIS A 316 10.69 1.26 -17.23
C HIS A 316 9.44 1.85 -16.59
N PHE A 317 9.43 3.13 -16.38
CA PHE A 317 8.24 3.85 -15.94
C PHE A 317 7.43 4.29 -17.17
N LYS A 318 6.14 4.00 -17.18
CA LYS A 318 5.26 4.29 -18.33
C LYS A 318 4.34 5.49 -18.11
N GLY A 319 4.52 6.24 -17.03
CA GLY A 319 3.71 7.43 -16.72
C GLY A 319 2.26 7.16 -16.36
N LYS A 320 1.83 5.90 -16.42
CA LYS A 320 0.45 5.50 -16.07
C LYS A 320 0.44 4.08 -15.50
N LEU A 321 -0.56 3.79 -14.70
CA LEU A 321 -0.78 2.45 -14.17
C LEU A 321 -1.16 1.50 -15.33
N VAL A 322 -0.33 0.48 -15.57
CA VAL A 322 -0.52 -0.44 -16.69
C VAL A 322 -1.40 -1.63 -16.30
N ARG A 323 -1.23 -2.12 -15.08
CA ARG A 323 -2.03 -3.23 -14.54
C ARG A 323 -2.23 -3.04 -13.04
N PHE A 324 -3.42 -3.37 -12.60
CA PHE A 324 -3.78 -3.37 -11.19
C PHE A 324 -4.63 -4.60 -10.89
N GLY A 325 -4.47 -5.17 -9.71
CA GLY A 325 -5.27 -6.30 -9.24
C GLY A 325 -4.46 -7.36 -8.53
N TYR A 326 -5.17 -8.31 -7.98
CA TYR A 326 -4.58 -9.46 -7.28
C TYR A 326 -4.09 -10.50 -8.30
N ILE A 327 -2.93 -11.14 -8.01
CA ILE A 327 -2.40 -12.25 -8.80
C ILE A 327 -1.97 -13.37 -7.84
N GLU A 328 -2.07 -14.61 -8.31
CA GLU A 328 -1.54 -15.76 -7.59
C GLU A 328 -0.19 -16.16 -8.18
N UNK A 329 0.71 -16.13 -7.51
CA UNK A 329 1.99 -16.47 -7.97
C UNK A 329 2.20 -17.92 -7.75
N UNK A 330 1.96 -18.32 -8.51
CA UNK A 330 2.09 -19.69 -8.54
C UNK A 330 3.44 -20.13 -8.78
N UNK A 331 4.06 -19.55 -9.11
CA UNK A 331 5.40 -19.86 -9.34
C UNK A 331 6.26 -19.16 -8.38
N UNK A 332 6.35 -19.48 -7.63
CA UNK A 332 7.36 -19.12 -6.92
C UNK A 332 8.51 -19.48 -7.69
N LEU A 333 9.23 -18.77 -8.22
CA LEU A 333 10.53 -19.02 -8.76
C LEU A 333 11.50 -19.35 -7.62
N SER A 334 11.53 -20.59 -7.29
CA SER A 334 12.61 -21.13 -6.49
C SER A 334 13.87 -21.21 -7.36
N LEU A 335 14.57 -20.13 -7.41
CA LEU A 335 16.01 -20.23 -7.67
C LEU A 335 16.58 -20.92 -6.44
N ARG A 336 17.24 -22.04 -6.61
CA ARG A 336 17.82 -22.83 -5.49
C ARG A 336 18.47 -21.88 -4.48
N LYS A 337 17.83 -21.72 -3.32
CA LYS A 337 18.20 -20.91 -2.16
C LYS A 337 17.83 -19.41 -2.16
N SER A 338 16.97 -18.92 -3.08
CA SER A 338 16.46 -17.54 -2.96
C SER A 338 14.98 -17.52 -3.27
N ILE A 339 14.17 -16.97 -2.36
CA ILE A 339 12.74 -16.75 -2.58
C ILE A 339 12.56 -15.29 -2.98
N ALA A 340 12.15 -15.06 -4.21
CA ALA A 340 11.72 -13.74 -4.64
C ALA A 340 10.19 -13.77 -4.78
N ILE A 341 9.51 -12.92 -4.01
CA ILE A 341 8.07 -12.74 -4.16
C ILE A 341 7.86 -11.69 -5.24
N PHE A 342 7.35 -12.12 -6.38
CA PHE A 342 7.24 -11.30 -7.56
C PHE A 342 5.88 -10.60 -7.65
N TYR A 343 5.90 -9.30 -7.79
CA TYR A 343 4.87 -8.60 -8.54
C TYR A 343 5.27 -8.66 -10.02
N ARG A 344 4.84 -9.69 -10.73
CA ARG A 344 5.16 -9.82 -12.14
C ARG A 344 4.22 -8.96 -12.97
N GLN A 345 4.72 -7.86 -13.48
CA GLN A 345 4.10 -7.28 -14.68
C GLN A 345 4.40 -8.23 -15.87
N MET A 346 3.46 -9.11 -16.15
CA MET A 346 3.64 -9.97 -17.32
C MET A 346 3.49 -9.15 -18.60
N LYS A 347 4.55 -9.14 -19.40
CA LYS A 347 4.43 -8.82 -20.84
C LYS A 347 3.66 -9.94 -21.53
N LYS A 348 2.64 -9.60 -22.29
CA LYS A 348 2.28 -10.33 -23.50
C LYS A 348 3.06 -9.75 -24.66
#